data_83cb65a938e262c02b69395dcb9ea3e6
#
_entry.id   83cb65a938e262c02b69395dcb9ea3e6
#
_cell.length_a   1.000
_cell.length_b   1.000
_cell.length_c   1.000
_cell.angle_alpha   90.00
_cell.angle_beta   90.00
_cell.angle_gamma   90.00
#
_symmetry.space_group_name_H-M   'P 1'
#
loop_
_entity.id
_entity.type
_entity.pdbx_description
1 polymer ?
#
loop_
_entity_poly.entity_id
_entity_poly.type
_entity_poly.pdbx_seq_one_letter_code
_entity_poly.pdbx_strand_id
1 'polypeptide(L)'
;MIHSDKKHYVVFGTLALLILLLVAANLFLGSVNIPAQDVWRILGGEEAEKASWTFIVWESRFPQCITALLCGAALSASGLMLQTVFSNPLADSSILGISSGASLGVALVMLAGGGTIATGVFTLSGFFSVILGAFLGAVAVLALVLFLSSLIKSNVMLLIAGIMIGYITSSLISLLNFFATAEGVHSYMVWGMGNFGGVSLEQLPAFSLLTVAGLLVAVMLIKPLNALLLGPRYAENLGVNIRRVRNFLLLATGLLTAVTTSFCGPISFIGLAVPHLARLMLGTSNHNSLMPVTLLAGGALALLCNLICVLPGESGVIPLNAVTPILGAPVIIYVIINQRRIQYFN
;
A
#
# COMPACT_ATOMS: atom_id res chain seq x y z
N MET A 1 -25.57 -1.99 -22.94
CA MET A 1 -24.67 -3.06 -22.50
C MET A 1 -23.39 -3.13 -23.34
N ILE A 2 -23.43 -3.32 -24.65
CA ILE A 2 -22.25 -3.49 -25.53
C ILE A 2 -21.25 -2.30 -25.51
N HIS A 3 -21.70 -1.07 -25.30
CA HIS A 3 -20.82 0.11 -25.24
C HIS A 3 -20.06 0.22 -23.92
N SER A 4 -20.62 -0.28 -22.80
CA SER A 4 -19.97 -0.30 -21.49
C SER A 4 -18.81 -1.29 -21.46
N ASP A 5 -18.99 -2.47 -22.06
CA ASP A 5 -17.97 -3.53 -22.05
C ASP A 5 -16.73 -3.12 -22.87
N LYS A 6 -16.91 -2.47 -24.04
CA LYS A 6 -15.79 -1.96 -24.84
C LYS A 6 -14.95 -0.95 -24.07
N LYS A 7 -15.59 -0.03 -23.32
CA LYS A 7 -14.86 0.95 -22.50
C LYS A 7 -14.01 0.27 -21.42
N HIS A 8 -14.53 -0.77 -20.76
CA HIS A 8 -13.79 -1.49 -19.73
C HIS A 8 -12.55 -2.18 -20.31
N TYR A 9 -12.67 -2.85 -21.47
CA TYR A 9 -11.51 -3.48 -22.14
C TYR A 9 -10.46 -2.46 -22.58
N VAL A 10 -10.87 -1.28 -23.06
CA VAL A 10 -9.94 -0.20 -23.43
C VAL A 10 -9.20 0.31 -22.21
N VAL A 11 -9.89 0.59 -21.09
CA VAL A 11 -9.27 1.04 -19.85
C VAL A 11 -8.28 -0.01 -19.32
N PHE A 12 -8.66 -1.27 -19.35
CA PHE A 12 -7.80 -2.37 -18.92
C PHE A 12 -6.53 -2.48 -19.79
N GLY A 13 -6.69 -2.45 -21.11
CA GLY A 13 -5.57 -2.52 -22.05
C GLY A 13 -4.63 -1.31 -21.95
N THR A 14 -5.18 -0.10 -21.78
CA THR A 14 -4.36 1.12 -21.61
C THR A 14 -3.57 1.09 -20.29
N LEU A 15 -4.15 0.63 -19.19
CA LEU A 15 -3.43 0.49 -17.92
C LEU A 15 -2.36 -0.60 -17.99
N ALA A 16 -2.65 -1.74 -18.63
CA ALA A 16 -1.66 -2.80 -18.81
C ALA A 16 -0.46 -2.31 -19.65
N LEU A 17 -0.72 -1.59 -20.75
CA LEU A 17 0.33 -0.96 -21.56
C LEU A 17 1.12 0.07 -20.75
N LEU A 18 0.43 0.92 -19.98
CA LEU A 18 1.07 1.92 -19.12
C LEU A 18 2.00 1.25 -18.09
N ILE A 19 1.56 0.15 -17.46
CA ILE A 19 2.38 -0.60 -16.51
C ILE A 19 3.63 -1.13 -17.21
N LEU A 20 3.51 -1.73 -18.40
CA LEU A 20 4.68 -2.22 -19.16
C LEU A 20 5.67 -1.11 -19.46
N LEU A 21 5.18 0.06 -19.88
CA LEU A 21 6.02 1.23 -20.15
C LEU A 21 6.69 1.75 -18.86
N LEU A 22 5.97 1.80 -17.74
CA LEU A 22 6.50 2.24 -16.45
C LEU A 22 7.50 1.23 -15.87
N VAL A 23 7.27 -0.07 -16.02
CA VAL A 23 8.23 -1.12 -15.65
C VAL A 23 9.52 -0.94 -16.45
N ALA A 24 9.42 -0.80 -17.77
CA ALA A 24 10.58 -0.52 -18.60
C ALA A 24 11.29 0.77 -18.14
N ALA A 25 10.54 1.86 -17.95
CA ALA A 25 11.12 3.12 -17.49
C ALA A 25 11.87 2.97 -16.15
N ASN A 26 11.32 2.26 -15.17
CA ASN A 26 11.97 2.02 -13.88
C ASN A 26 13.21 1.14 -13.97
N LEU A 27 13.29 0.23 -14.94
CA LEU A 27 14.49 -0.59 -15.17
C LEU A 27 15.60 0.19 -15.89
N PHE A 28 15.21 1.05 -16.84
CA PHE A 28 16.18 1.82 -17.64
C PHE A 28 16.62 3.12 -16.97
N LEU A 29 15.73 3.79 -16.26
CA LEU A 29 15.99 5.06 -15.57
C LEU A 29 16.19 4.83 -14.07
N GLY A 30 17.07 5.61 -13.46
CA GLY A 30 17.36 5.52 -12.03
C GLY A 30 18.41 6.54 -11.60
N SER A 31 18.78 6.52 -10.32
CA SER A 31 19.77 7.43 -9.74
C SER A 31 21.17 7.33 -10.39
N VAL A 32 21.53 6.16 -10.89
CA VAL A 32 22.76 5.92 -11.64
C VAL A 32 22.42 5.84 -13.12
N ASN A 33 23.11 6.62 -13.94
CA ASN A 33 22.92 6.58 -15.39
C ASN A 33 23.65 5.36 -15.99
N ILE A 34 22.87 4.37 -16.46
CA ILE A 34 23.35 3.17 -17.14
C ILE A 34 22.89 3.26 -18.60
N PRO A 35 23.80 3.09 -19.59
CA PRO A 35 23.43 3.10 -21.00
C PRO A 35 22.35 2.05 -21.29
N ALA A 36 21.34 2.42 -22.09
CA ALA A 36 20.22 1.51 -22.41
C ALA A 36 20.70 0.18 -23.04
N GLN A 37 21.79 0.22 -23.81
CA GLN A 37 22.38 -0.96 -24.41
C GLN A 37 22.88 -1.95 -23.36
N ASP A 38 23.49 -1.46 -22.26
CA ASP A 38 23.97 -2.31 -21.18
C ASP A 38 22.82 -2.85 -20.33
N VAL A 39 21.75 -2.06 -20.11
CA VAL A 39 20.54 -2.59 -19.45
C VAL A 39 19.95 -3.74 -20.26
N TRP A 40 19.88 -3.63 -21.60
CA TRP A 40 19.41 -4.74 -22.44
C TRP A 40 20.29 -5.98 -22.35
N ARG A 41 21.64 -5.81 -22.38
CA ARG A 41 22.60 -6.92 -22.20
C ARG A 41 22.40 -7.62 -20.86
N ILE A 42 22.30 -6.84 -19.77
CA ILE A 42 22.07 -7.37 -18.42
C ILE A 42 20.76 -8.18 -18.34
N LEU A 43 19.68 -7.66 -18.91
CA LEU A 43 18.39 -8.35 -18.94
C LEU A 43 18.44 -9.61 -19.83
N GLY A 44 19.28 -9.63 -20.86
CA GLY A 44 19.57 -10.79 -21.72
C GLY A 44 20.51 -11.83 -21.09
N GLY A 45 21.06 -11.55 -19.90
CA GLY A 45 22.03 -12.44 -19.22
C GLY A 45 23.46 -12.30 -19.72
N GLU A 46 23.77 -11.25 -20.48
CA GLU A 46 25.13 -10.92 -20.94
C GLU A 46 25.86 -10.04 -19.91
N GLU A 47 27.20 -10.05 -19.98
CA GLU A 47 28.01 -9.18 -19.13
C GLU A 47 27.91 -7.72 -19.59
N ALA A 48 27.71 -6.81 -18.62
CA ALA A 48 27.77 -5.38 -18.86
C ALA A 48 29.23 -4.89 -18.84
N GLU A 49 29.48 -3.70 -19.40
CA GLU A 49 30.78 -3.05 -19.34
C GLU A 49 31.30 -2.89 -17.89
N LYS A 50 30.40 -2.70 -16.92
CA LYS A 50 30.74 -2.62 -15.49
C LYS A 50 29.91 -3.60 -14.67
N ALA A 51 30.57 -4.45 -13.90
CA ALA A 51 29.90 -5.40 -12.99
C ALA A 51 28.94 -4.72 -11.99
N SER A 52 29.24 -3.49 -11.55
CA SER A 52 28.35 -2.70 -10.68
C SER A 52 26.99 -2.41 -11.32
N TRP A 53 26.90 -2.30 -12.63
CA TRP A 53 25.62 -2.05 -13.31
C TRP A 53 24.69 -3.27 -13.26
N THR A 54 25.26 -4.47 -13.40
CA THR A 54 24.52 -5.73 -13.25
C THR A 54 23.92 -5.82 -11.84
N PHE A 55 24.71 -5.49 -10.82
CA PHE A 55 24.24 -5.44 -9.44
C PHE A 55 23.11 -4.43 -9.26
N ILE A 56 23.25 -3.20 -9.78
CA ILE A 56 22.23 -2.15 -9.67
C ILE A 56 20.90 -2.59 -10.32
N VAL A 57 20.96 -3.21 -11.50
CA VAL A 57 19.75 -3.63 -12.22
C VAL A 57 19.04 -4.76 -11.45
N TRP A 58 19.76 -5.81 -11.04
CA TRP A 58 19.15 -7.00 -10.45
C TRP A 58 18.89 -6.87 -8.94
N GLU A 59 19.77 -6.22 -8.19
CA GLU A 59 19.66 -6.14 -6.73
C GLU A 59 18.95 -4.86 -6.25
N SER A 60 18.77 -3.86 -7.10
CA SER A 60 18.11 -2.61 -6.75
C SER A 60 16.88 -2.34 -7.61
N ARG A 61 17.05 -2.10 -8.94
CA ARG A 61 15.95 -1.64 -9.79
C ARG A 61 14.84 -2.67 -9.96
N PHE A 62 15.20 -3.93 -10.19
CA PHE A 62 14.22 -5.00 -10.40
C PHE A 62 13.37 -5.27 -9.14
N PRO A 63 13.96 -5.49 -7.94
CA PRO A 63 13.16 -5.66 -6.74
C PRO A 63 12.30 -4.44 -6.41
N GLN A 64 12.84 -3.23 -6.55
CA GLN A 64 12.13 -1.98 -6.32
C GLN A 64 10.92 -1.82 -7.25
N CYS A 65 11.07 -2.19 -8.53
CA CYS A 65 9.99 -2.14 -9.51
C CYS A 65 8.85 -3.10 -9.16
N ILE A 66 9.15 -4.36 -8.85
CA ILE A 66 8.14 -5.36 -8.45
C ILE A 66 7.48 -4.97 -7.13
N THR A 67 8.26 -4.48 -6.17
CA THR A 67 7.76 -3.99 -4.89
C THR A 67 6.79 -2.83 -5.07
N ALA A 68 7.11 -1.85 -5.90
CA ALA A 68 6.24 -0.72 -6.22
C ALA A 68 4.91 -1.20 -6.83
N LEU A 69 4.98 -2.07 -7.84
CA LEU A 69 3.80 -2.64 -8.50
C LEU A 69 2.85 -3.34 -7.52
N LEU A 70 3.40 -4.26 -6.73
CA LEU A 70 2.62 -5.06 -5.77
C LEU A 70 2.10 -4.22 -4.61
N CYS A 71 2.92 -3.33 -4.06
CA CYS A 71 2.52 -2.44 -2.98
C CYS A 71 1.40 -1.49 -3.42
N GLY A 72 1.51 -0.89 -4.62
CA GLY A 72 0.47 -0.05 -5.18
C GLY A 72 -0.86 -0.78 -5.38
N ALA A 73 -0.82 -2.00 -5.91
CA ALA A 73 -1.98 -2.86 -6.04
C ALA A 73 -2.60 -3.21 -4.67
N ALA A 74 -1.77 -3.58 -3.69
CA ALA A 74 -2.23 -3.96 -2.35
C ALA A 74 -2.91 -2.80 -1.60
N LEU A 75 -2.27 -1.63 -1.57
CA LEU A 75 -2.81 -0.45 -0.90
C LEU A 75 -4.11 0.03 -1.56
N SER A 76 -4.17 0.03 -2.89
CA SER A 76 -5.37 0.45 -3.61
C SER A 76 -6.54 -0.53 -3.43
N ALA A 77 -6.28 -1.84 -3.42
CA ALA A 77 -7.29 -2.84 -3.06
C ALA A 77 -7.80 -2.67 -1.63
N SER A 78 -6.89 -2.45 -0.68
CA SER A 78 -7.22 -2.18 0.72
C SER A 78 -8.11 -0.94 0.84
N GLY A 79 -7.76 0.15 0.17
CA GLY A 79 -8.57 1.36 0.15
C GLY A 79 -9.96 1.14 -0.44
N LEU A 80 -10.07 0.46 -1.59
CA LEU A 80 -11.36 0.13 -2.21
C LEU A 80 -12.26 -0.69 -1.28
N MET A 81 -11.71 -1.72 -0.64
CA MET A 81 -12.45 -2.56 0.30
C MET A 81 -12.95 -1.75 1.50
N LEU A 82 -12.10 -0.91 2.08
CA LEU A 82 -12.47 -0.07 3.24
C LEU A 82 -13.52 0.99 2.88
N GLN A 83 -13.37 1.68 1.74
CA GLN A 83 -14.38 2.63 1.26
C GLN A 83 -15.75 1.97 1.14
N THR A 84 -15.80 0.73 0.67
CA THR A 84 -17.07 -0.02 0.53
C THR A 84 -17.63 -0.46 1.89
N VAL A 85 -16.79 -1.05 2.76
CA VAL A 85 -17.21 -1.51 4.09
C VAL A 85 -17.79 -0.38 4.95
N PHE A 86 -17.11 0.78 4.92
CA PHE A 86 -17.50 1.93 5.72
C PHE A 86 -18.51 2.83 5.02
N SER A 87 -18.87 2.53 3.76
CA SER A 87 -19.69 3.41 2.90
C SER A 87 -19.19 4.86 2.97
N ASN A 88 -17.86 5.00 3.00
CA ASN A 88 -17.17 6.28 3.12
C ASN A 88 -16.06 6.39 2.08
N PRO A 89 -16.19 7.32 1.12
CA PRO A 89 -15.21 7.48 0.05
C PRO A 89 -13.82 7.92 0.55
N LEU A 90 -13.73 8.43 1.77
CA LEU A 90 -12.48 8.88 2.38
C LEU A 90 -11.83 7.82 3.28
N ALA A 91 -12.43 6.61 3.38
CA ALA A 91 -11.84 5.55 4.18
C ALA A 91 -10.57 5.01 3.53
N ASP A 92 -9.52 4.85 4.34
CA ASP A 92 -8.23 4.27 3.95
C ASP A 92 -7.65 3.47 5.13
N SER A 93 -6.69 2.61 4.85
CA SER A 93 -6.03 1.75 5.84
C SER A 93 -5.29 2.52 6.93
N SER A 94 -4.81 3.73 6.64
CA SER A 94 -4.19 4.63 7.61
C SER A 94 -5.16 5.09 8.70
N ILE A 95 -6.46 5.28 8.37
CA ILE A 95 -7.49 5.74 9.31
C ILE A 95 -7.80 4.68 10.37
N LEU A 96 -7.63 3.40 10.05
CA LEU A 96 -7.83 2.32 11.04
C LEU A 96 -6.68 2.19 12.05
N GLY A 97 -5.62 2.99 11.92
CA GLY A 97 -4.47 2.97 12.82
C GLY A 97 -3.49 1.81 12.59
N ILE A 98 -3.70 0.96 11.59
CA ILE A 98 -2.85 -0.21 11.33
C ILE A 98 -1.42 0.21 10.97
N SER A 99 -1.27 1.20 10.07
CA SER A 99 0.03 1.78 9.76
C SER A 99 0.66 2.49 10.95
N SER A 100 -0.15 3.12 11.83
CA SER A 100 0.35 3.71 13.07
C SER A 100 0.85 2.65 14.05
N GLY A 101 0.20 1.49 14.10
CA GLY A 101 0.66 0.32 14.85
C GLY A 101 2.01 -0.18 14.32
N ALA A 102 2.17 -0.29 13.01
CA ALA A 102 3.47 -0.61 12.40
C ALA A 102 4.55 0.40 12.80
N SER A 103 4.24 1.70 12.71
CA SER A 103 5.14 2.78 13.10
C SER A 103 5.54 2.71 14.57
N LEU A 104 4.60 2.36 15.47
CA LEU A 104 4.92 2.15 16.88
C LEU A 104 5.83 0.94 17.09
N GLY A 105 5.58 -0.17 16.38
CA GLY A 105 6.44 -1.35 16.43
C GLY A 105 7.87 -1.04 16.01
N VAL A 106 8.06 -0.28 14.92
CA VAL A 106 9.37 0.20 14.48
C VAL A 106 10.00 1.17 15.46
N ALA A 107 9.21 2.08 16.03
CA ALA A 107 9.69 3.01 17.06
C ALA A 107 10.24 2.25 18.29
N LEU A 108 9.56 1.20 18.72
CA LEU A 108 10.05 0.34 19.81
C LEU A 108 11.38 -0.32 19.46
N VAL A 109 11.55 -0.80 18.24
CA VAL A 109 12.80 -1.43 17.77
C VAL A 109 13.92 -0.42 17.61
N MET A 110 13.69 0.70 16.92
CA MET A 110 14.75 1.65 16.58
C MET A 110 15.07 2.62 17.72
N LEU A 111 14.05 3.11 18.43
CA LEU A 111 14.22 4.16 19.42
C LEU A 111 14.51 3.61 20.82
N ALA A 112 13.87 2.51 21.23
CA ALA A 112 14.07 1.88 22.54
C ALA A 112 15.05 0.72 22.47
N GLY A 113 15.04 -0.09 21.39
CA GLY A 113 15.86 -1.28 21.24
C GLY A 113 17.21 -1.07 20.52
N GLY A 114 17.56 0.17 20.12
CA GLY A 114 18.79 0.44 19.39
C GLY A 114 18.92 -0.33 18.06
N GLY A 115 17.80 -0.62 17.39
CA GLY A 115 17.75 -1.38 16.13
C GLY A 115 17.83 -2.89 16.28
N THR A 116 17.72 -3.42 17.49
CA THR A 116 17.80 -4.87 17.79
C THR A 116 16.57 -5.35 18.56
N ILE A 117 16.13 -6.57 18.27
CA ILE A 117 15.21 -7.33 19.12
C ILE A 117 16.03 -8.44 19.78
N ALA A 118 16.29 -8.32 21.10
CA ALA A 118 16.98 -9.33 21.88
C ALA A 118 15.97 -10.05 22.78
N THR A 119 15.80 -11.36 22.56
CA THR A 119 15.22 -12.28 23.53
C THR A 119 16.35 -13.14 24.04
N GLY A 120 16.37 -13.54 25.31
CA GLY A 120 17.52 -14.23 25.95
C GLY A 120 18.11 -15.42 25.17
N VAL A 121 17.48 -15.86 24.06
CA VAL A 121 17.90 -16.98 23.20
C VAL A 121 18.27 -16.52 21.78
N PHE A 122 17.67 -15.45 21.26
CA PHE A 122 17.89 -14.96 19.91
C PHE A 122 18.07 -13.44 19.90
N THR A 123 19.04 -12.97 19.11
CA THR A 123 19.20 -11.55 18.76
C THR A 123 18.91 -11.38 17.28
N LEU A 124 17.84 -10.62 16.96
CA LEU A 124 17.53 -10.15 15.61
C LEU A 124 18.00 -8.69 15.49
N SER A 125 18.87 -8.42 14.53
CA SER A 125 19.41 -7.08 14.29
C SER A 125 19.15 -6.63 12.85
N GLY A 126 19.25 -5.32 12.62
CA GLY A 126 19.13 -4.74 11.29
C GLY A 126 17.71 -4.74 10.73
N PHE A 127 17.60 -4.86 9.42
CA PHE A 127 16.34 -4.70 8.70
C PHE A 127 15.25 -5.73 9.08
N PHE A 128 15.64 -6.96 9.40
CA PHE A 128 14.69 -8.00 9.84
C PHE A 128 13.97 -7.65 11.14
N SER A 129 14.68 -7.05 12.10
CA SER A 129 14.07 -6.62 13.36
C SER A 129 13.04 -5.52 13.13
N VAL A 130 13.30 -4.62 12.18
CA VAL A 130 12.39 -3.53 11.79
C VAL A 130 11.14 -4.08 11.12
N ILE A 131 11.27 -4.99 10.14
CA ILE A 131 10.12 -5.65 9.49
C ILE A 131 9.27 -6.38 10.52
N LEU A 132 9.90 -7.17 11.40
CA LEU A 132 9.17 -7.93 12.40
C LEU A 132 8.47 -7.00 13.40
N GLY A 133 9.15 -5.95 13.88
CA GLY A 133 8.57 -4.94 14.75
C GLY A 133 7.37 -4.23 14.11
N ALA A 134 7.50 -3.80 12.85
CA ALA A 134 6.43 -3.20 12.07
C ALA A 134 5.24 -4.15 11.91
N PHE A 135 5.50 -5.40 11.53
CA PHE A 135 4.46 -6.41 11.32
C PHE A 135 3.71 -6.73 12.61
N LEU A 136 4.41 -6.97 13.70
CA LEU A 136 3.80 -7.25 15.00
C LEU A 136 2.99 -6.06 15.52
N GLY A 137 3.49 -4.83 15.37
CA GLY A 137 2.76 -3.62 15.72
C GLY A 137 1.48 -3.44 14.89
N ALA A 138 1.56 -3.68 13.58
CA ALA A 138 0.39 -3.64 12.69
C ALA A 138 -0.65 -4.71 13.05
N VAL A 139 -0.21 -5.95 13.30
CA VAL A 139 -1.08 -7.07 13.68
C VAL A 139 -1.72 -6.83 15.05
N ALA A 140 -1.00 -6.27 16.01
CA ALA A 140 -1.56 -5.92 17.33
C ALA A 140 -2.71 -4.90 17.20
N VAL A 141 -2.52 -3.84 16.40
CA VAL A 141 -3.59 -2.87 16.15
C VAL A 141 -4.72 -3.48 15.33
N LEU A 142 -4.43 -4.31 14.32
CA LEU A 142 -5.45 -5.05 13.57
C LEU A 142 -6.30 -5.94 14.50
N ALA A 143 -5.67 -6.68 15.40
CA ALA A 143 -6.37 -7.51 16.40
C ALA A 143 -7.27 -6.65 17.32
N LEU A 144 -6.78 -5.49 17.76
CA LEU A 144 -7.57 -4.53 18.54
C LEU A 144 -8.77 -4.00 17.73
N VAL A 145 -8.59 -3.61 16.47
CA VAL A 145 -9.66 -3.14 15.59
C VAL A 145 -10.69 -4.25 15.35
N LEU A 146 -10.28 -5.49 15.13
CA LEU A 146 -11.18 -6.64 14.98
C LEU A 146 -11.96 -6.91 16.28
N PHE A 147 -11.30 -6.81 17.43
CA PHE A 147 -11.95 -6.92 18.73
C PHE A 147 -13.01 -5.81 18.91
N LEU A 148 -12.65 -4.55 18.65
CA LEU A 148 -13.59 -3.43 18.70
C LEU A 148 -14.72 -3.58 17.67
N SER A 149 -14.45 -4.10 16.48
CA SER A 149 -15.46 -4.43 15.47
C SER A 149 -16.49 -5.46 15.96
N SER A 150 -16.12 -6.31 16.91
CA SER A 150 -17.07 -7.25 17.53
C SER A 150 -18.04 -6.57 18.51
N LEU A 151 -17.61 -5.48 19.15
CA LEU A 151 -18.37 -4.72 20.12
C LEU A 151 -19.15 -3.57 19.48
N ILE A 152 -18.54 -2.88 18.51
CA ILE A 152 -19.07 -1.68 17.88
C ILE A 152 -19.85 -2.06 16.61
N LYS A 153 -21.16 -1.78 16.59
CA LYS A 153 -22.01 -2.04 15.43
C LYS A 153 -21.91 -0.94 14.35
N SER A 154 -21.67 0.30 14.77
CA SER A 154 -21.60 1.46 13.88
C SER A 154 -20.25 1.54 13.17
N ASN A 155 -20.27 1.60 11.84
CA ASN A 155 -19.06 1.77 11.03
C ASN A 155 -18.35 3.10 11.32
N VAL A 156 -19.11 4.19 11.54
CA VAL A 156 -18.56 5.51 11.87
C VAL A 156 -17.82 5.47 13.22
N MET A 157 -18.42 4.85 14.25
CA MET A 157 -17.77 4.72 15.55
C MET A 157 -16.51 3.86 15.49
N LEU A 158 -16.48 2.84 14.63
CA LEU A 158 -15.28 2.03 14.43
C LEU A 158 -14.15 2.83 13.75
N LEU A 159 -14.47 3.69 12.77
CA LEU A 159 -13.49 4.62 12.17
C LEU A 159 -12.93 5.59 13.22
N ILE A 160 -13.81 6.17 14.06
CA ILE A 160 -13.37 7.08 15.14
C ILE A 160 -12.45 6.34 16.10
N ALA A 161 -12.78 5.11 16.48
CA ALA A 161 -11.92 4.28 17.33
C ALA A 161 -10.54 4.05 16.69
N GLY A 162 -10.47 3.79 15.36
CA GLY A 162 -9.22 3.67 14.63
C GLY A 162 -8.38 4.96 14.68
N ILE A 163 -9.01 6.11 14.49
CA ILE A 163 -8.35 7.42 14.61
C ILE A 163 -7.80 7.63 16.04
N MET A 164 -8.56 7.28 17.07
CA MET A 164 -8.11 7.39 18.47
C MET A 164 -6.92 6.47 18.76
N ILE A 165 -6.91 5.25 18.22
CA ILE A 165 -5.75 4.35 18.28
C ILE A 165 -4.55 5.01 17.62
N GLY A 166 -4.73 5.64 16.44
CA GLY A 166 -3.70 6.40 15.76
C GLY A 166 -3.10 7.53 16.63
N TYR A 167 -3.93 8.28 17.35
CA TYR A 167 -3.45 9.33 18.26
C TYR A 167 -2.69 8.75 19.47
N ILE A 168 -3.17 7.67 20.05
CA ILE A 168 -2.47 7.00 21.17
C ILE A 168 -1.09 6.51 20.71
N THR A 169 -1.01 5.82 19.57
CA THR A 169 0.26 5.34 19.01
C THR A 169 1.20 6.49 18.69
N SER A 170 0.70 7.59 18.11
CA SER A 170 1.50 8.79 17.82
C SER A 170 2.06 9.43 19.09
N SER A 171 1.27 9.51 20.17
CA SER A 171 1.73 10.02 21.46
C SER A 171 2.83 9.13 22.06
N LEU A 172 2.68 7.81 21.98
CA LEU A 172 3.72 6.87 22.44
C LEU A 172 5.01 7.00 21.62
N ILE A 173 4.90 7.15 20.30
CA ILE A 173 6.05 7.41 19.42
C ILE A 173 6.75 8.71 19.79
N SER A 174 5.99 9.78 20.07
CA SER A 174 6.55 11.07 20.50
C SER A 174 7.31 10.94 21.83
N LEU A 175 6.78 10.15 22.77
CA LEU A 175 7.46 9.86 24.02
C LEU A 175 8.77 9.08 23.80
N LEU A 176 8.74 8.08 22.94
CA LEU A 176 9.95 7.31 22.59
C LEU A 176 11.00 8.18 21.91
N ASN A 177 10.60 9.05 20.98
CA ASN A 177 11.49 10.01 20.33
C ASN A 177 12.17 10.97 21.33
N PHE A 178 11.47 11.39 22.38
CA PHE A 178 12.01 12.29 23.41
C PHE A 178 13.20 11.66 24.17
N PHE A 179 13.16 10.34 24.41
CA PHE A 179 14.22 9.61 25.13
C PHE A 179 15.28 8.99 24.20
N ALA A 180 15.06 9.02 22.88
CA ALA A 180 15.90 8.33 21.92
C ALA A 180 17.18 9.11 21.58
N THR A 181 18.17 8.42 21.03
CA THR A 181 19.37 9.05 20.45
C THR A 181 19.05 9.76 19.14
N ALA A 182 19.82 10.78 18.77
CA ALA A 182 19.65 11.50 17.50
C ALA A 182 19.74 10.56 16.27
N GLU A 183 20.62 9.56 16.34
CA GLU A 183 20.78 8.56 15.28
C GLU A 183 19.53 7.66 15.14
N GLY A 184 18.97 7.21 16.28
CA GLY A 184 17.73 6.44 16.29
C GLY A 184 16.55 7.23 15.73
N VAL A 185 16.40 8.49 16.12
CA VAL A 185 15.37 9.39 15.59
C VAL A 185 15.54 9.59 14.08
N HIS A 186 16.77 9.84 13.60
CA HIS A 186 17.05 9.98 12.17
C HIS A 186 16.66 8.71 11.39
N SER A 187 17.09 7.55 11.87
CA SER A 187 16.78 6.26 11.23
C SER A 187 15.27 6.00 11.17
N TYR A 188 14.55 6.28 12.25
CA TYR A 188 13.09 6.18 12.31
C TYR A 188 12.40 7.14 11.33
N MET A 189 12.87 8.39 11.24
CA MET A 189 12.35 9.39 10.29
C MET A 189 12.53 8.93 8.84
N VAL A 190 13.72 8.42 8.48
CA VAL A 190 14.01 7.90 7.13
C VAL A 190 13.09 6.73 6.79
N TRP A 191 12.89 5.79 7.71
CA TRP A 191 11.94 4.69 7.52
C TRP A 191 10.50 5.19 7.32
N GLY A 192 10.08 6.19 8.09
CA GLY A 192 8.75 6.81 8.02
C GLY A 192 8.45 7.55 6.70
N MET A 193 9.48 7.87 5.93
CA MET A 193 9.33 8.52 4.62
C MET A 193 8.80 7.59 3.52
N GLY A 194 8.83 6.28 3.76
CA GLY A 194 8.42 5.26 2.80
C GLY A 194 9.41 5.07 1.64
N ASN A 195 9.66 3.83 1.27
CA ASN A 195 10.59 3.50 0.19
C ASN A 195 10.28 2.12 -0.40
N PHE A 196 10.25 2.00 -1.72
CA PHE A 196 10.14 0.70 -2.38
C PHE A 196 11.48 -0.03 -2.53
N GLY A 197 12.60 0.68 -2.40
CA GLY A 197 13.96 0.11 -2.48
C GLY A 197 14.41 -0.59 -1.19
N GLY A 198 13.57 -0.67 -0.15
CA GLY A 198 13.90 -1.38 1.08
C GLY A 198 13.82 -2.91 0.97
N VAL A 199 13.20 -3.44 -0.08
CA VAL A 199 13.04 -4.88 -0.30
C VAL A 199 14.18 -5.40 -1.16
N SER A 200 15.06 -6.25 -0.59
CA SER A 200 16.14 -6.90 -1.34
C SER A 200 15.62 -8.01 -2.25
N LEU A 201 16.43 -8.44 -3.22
CA LEU A 201 16.10 -9.57 -4.09
C LEU A 201 15.81 -10.86 -3.29
N GLU A 202 16.54 -11.09 -2.18
CA GLU A 202 16.33 -12.22 -1.28
C GLU A 202 14.97 -12.17 -0.56
N GLN A 203 14.48 -10.97 -0.23
CA GLN A 203 13.21 -10.76 0.48
C GLN A 203 12.01 -10.70 -0.47
N LEU A 204 12.25 -10.39 -1.74
CA LEU A 204 11.23 -10.19 -2.76
C LEU A 204 10.27 -11.38 -2.91
N PRO A 205 10.71 -12.65 -2.88
CA PRO A 205 9.79 -13.79 -2.96
C PRO A 205 8.81 -13.85 -1.79
N ALA A 206 9.28 -13.61 -0.56
CA ALA A 206 8.42 -13.60 0.63
C ALA A 206 7.40 -12.46 0.58
N PHE A 207 7.86 -11.24 0.27
CA PHE A 207 7.00 -10.08 0.09
C PHE A 207 5.94 -10.32 -1.00
N SER A 208 6.37 -10.83 -2.16
CA SER A 208 5.49 -11.08 -3.30
C SER A 208 4.45 -12.16 -2.99
N LEU A 209 4.85 -13.26 -2.35
CA LEU A 209 3.96 -14.35 -1.97
C LEU A 209 2.86 -13.85 -1.01
N LEU A 210 3.25 -13.13 0.05
CA LEU A 210 2.31 -12.61 1.05
C LEU A 210 1.34 -11.57 0.43
N THR A 211 1.88 -10.69 -0.40
CA THR A 211 1.07 -9.66 -1.07
C THR A 211 0.10 -10.26 -2.08
N VAL A 212 0.57 -11.17 -2.94
CA VAL A 212 -0.29 -11.83 -3.94
C VAL A 212 -1.36 -12.68 -3.25
N ALA A 213 -1.02 -13.42 -2.19
CA ALA A 213 -2.00 -14.17 -1.41
C ALA A 213 -3.10 -13.25 -0.84
N GLY A 214 -2.73 -12.10 -0.28
CA GLY A 214 -3.69 -11.09 0.19
C GLY A 214 -4.54 -10.50 -0.92
N LEU A 215 -3.96 -10.24 -2.09
CA LEU A 215 -4.69 -9.76 -3.29
C LEU A 215 -5.67 -10.81 -3.82
N LEU A 216 -5.31 -12.09 -3.81
CA LEU A 216 -6.24 -13.18 -4.17
C LEU A 216 -7.44 -13.21 -3.22
N VAL A 217 -7.22 -13.06 -1.91
CA VAL A 217 -8.31 -12.94 -0.94
C VAL A 217 -9.19 -11.72 -1.26
N ALA A 218 -8.60 -10.57 -1.58
CA ALA A 218 -9.36 -9.37 -1.96
C ALA A 218 -10.25 -9.60 -3.19
N VAL A 219 -9.75 -10.31 -4.21
CA VAL A 219 -10.52 -10.70 -5.41
C VAL A 219 -11.66 -11.66 -5.06
N MET A 220 -11.44 -12.63 -4.16
CA MET A 220 -12.50 -13.54 -3.69
C MET A 220 -13.62 -12.80 -2.95
N LEU A 221 -13.34 -11.64 -2.36
CA LEU A 221 -14.31 -10.82 -1.63
C LEU A 221 -15.13 -9.87 -2.54
N ILE A 222 -14.98 -9.92 -3.86
CA ILE A 222 -15.72 -9.08 -4.82
C ILE A 222 -17.25 -9.26 -4.68
N LYS A 223 -17.73 -10.49 -4.54
CA LYS A 223 -19.18 -10.77 -4.41
C LYS A 223 -19.77 -10.13 -3.14
N PRO A 224 -19.19 -10.35 -1.94
CA PRO A 224 -19.62 -9.66 -0.73
C PRO A 224 -19.55 -8.13 -0.85
N LEU A 225 -18.51 -7.58 -1.47
CA LEU A 225 -18.37 -6.14 -1.69
C LEU A 225 -19.52 -5.58 -2.55
N ASN A 226 -19.89 -6.27 -3.63
CA ASN A 226 -21.03 -5.86 -4.46
C ASN A 226 -22.36 -5.94 -3.70
N ALA A 227 -22.54 -6.91 -2.82
CA ALA A 227 -23.73 -6.97 -1.96
C ALA A 227 -23.81 -5.80 -0.99
N LEU A 228 -22.67 -5.37 -0.43
CA LEU A 228 -22.62 -4.20 0.48
C LEU A 228 -22.95 -2.87 -0.21
N LEU A 229 -22.72 -2.74 -1.53
CA LEU A 229 -23.12 -1.53 -2.29
C LEU A 229 -24.62 -1.29 -2.27
N LEU A 230 -25.44 -2.35 -2.16
CA LEU A 230 -26.89 -2.26 -2.11
C LEU A 230 -27.41 -1.81 -0.73
N GLY A 231 -26.49 -1.62 0.21
CA GLY A 231 -26.78 -1.27 1.59
C GLY A 231 -26.91 -2.49 2.52
N PRO A 232 -26.60 -2.31 3.81
CA PRO A 232 -26.53 -3.40 4.78
C PRO A 232 -27.83 -4.22 4.89
N ARG A 233 -28.98 -3.55 4.96
CA ARG A 233 -30.29 -4.23 5.07
C ARG A 233 -30.61 -5.10 3.87
N TYR A 234 -30.28 -4.63 2.68
CA TYR A 234 -30.52 -5.39 1.45
C TYR A 234 -29.58 -6.60 1.36
N ALA A 235 -28.31 -6.41 1.71
CA ALA A 235 -27.33 -7.49 1.76
C ALA A 235 -27.73 -8.60 2.76
N GLU A 236 -28.29 -8.24 3.93
CA GLU A 236 -28.82 -9.20 4.91
C GLU A 236 -29.97 -10.02 4.32
N ASN A 237 -30.90 -9.38 3.60
CA ASN A 237 -32.01 -10.06 2.93
C ASN A 237 -31.54 -11.04 1.84
N LEU A 238 -30.36 -10.79 1.24
CA LEU A 238 -29.70 -11.72 0.33
C LEU A 238 -28.91 -12.85 1.04
N GLY A 239 -29.01 -12.95 2.36
CA GLY A 239 -28.34 -13.96 3.17
C GLY A 239 -26.88 -13.64 3.51
N VAL A 240 -26.41 -12.42 3.25
CA VAL A 240 -25.02 -12.00 3.57
C VAL A 240 -24.91 -11.68 5.06
N ASN A 241 -24.04 -12.39 5.76
CA ASN A 241 -23.72 -12.04 7.15
C ASN A 241 -22.76 -10.85 7.20
N ILE A 242 -23.34 -9.64 7.38
CA ILE A 242 -22.61 -8.36 7.38
C ILE A 242 -21.42 -8.36 8.34
N ARG A 243 -21.61 -8.89 9.56
CA ARG A 243 -20.55 -8.91 10.56
C ARG A 243 -19.36 -9.77 10.12
N ARG A 244 -19.63 -10.97 9.57
CA ARG A 244 -18.56 -11.84 9.07
C ARG A 244 -17.84 -11.21 7.90
N VAL A 245 -18.57 -10.69 6.93
CA VAL A 245 -18.00 -10.02 5.75
C VAL A 245 -17.14 -8.83 6.17
N ARG A 246 -17.63 -7.96 7.07
CA ARG A 246 -16.86 -6.85 7.60
C ARG A 246 -15.56 -7.31 8.24
N ASN A 247 -15.60 -8.32 9.10
CA ASN A 247 -14.39 -8.81 9.76
C ASN A 247 -13.39 -9.43 8.78
N PHE A 248 -13.85 -10.18 7.76
CA PHE A 248 -12.98 -10.71 6.70
C PHE A 248 -12.35 -9.59 5.86
N LEU A 249 -13.13 -8.55 5.53
CA LEU A 249 -12.61 -7.39 4.80
C LEU A 249 -11.59 -6.61 5.63
N LEU A 250 -11.86 -6.40 6.92
CA LEU A 250 -10.91 -5.77 7.84
C LEU A 250 -9.63 -6.59 8.00
N LEU A 251 -9.75 -7.93 8.08
CA LEU A 251 -8.60 -8.81 8.16
C LEU A 251 -7.77 -8.77 6.88
N ALA A 252 -8.41 -8.89 5.71
CA ALA A 252 -7.72 -8.85 4.43
C ALA A 252 -6.99 -7.51 4.19
N THR A 253 -7.69 -6.39 4.43
CA THR A 253 -7.10 -5.05 4.30
C THR A 253 -5.99 -4.82 5.32
N GLY A 254 -6.20 -5.27 6.55
CA GLY A 254 -5.22 -5.12 7.63
C GLY A 254 -3.94 -5.90 7.36
N LEU A 255 -4.04 -7.14 6.88
CA LEU A 255 -2.88 -7.95 6.53
C LEU A 255 -2.13 -7.39 5.32
N LEU A 256 -2.83 -6.96 4.25
CA LEU A 256 -2.20 -6.29 3.11
C LEU A 256 -1.45 -5.03 3.55
N THR A 257 -2.06 -4.20 4.40
CA THR A 257 -1.43 -3.00 4.96
C THR A 257 -0.25 -3.36 5.87
N ALA A 258 -0.38 -4.37 6.72
CA ALA A 258 0.70 -4.82 7.59
C ALA A 258 1.93 -5.27 6.79
N VAL A 259 1.73 -6.10 5.76
CA VAL A 259 2.82 -6.55 4.88
C VAL A 259 3.45 -5.35 4.15
N THR A 260 2.66 -4.54 3.45
CA THR A 260 3.22 -3.41 2.68
C THR A 260 3.94 -2.40 3.58
N THR A 261 3.36 -2.05 4.73
CA THR A 261 3.98 -1.08 5.65
C THR A 261 5.25 -1.64 6.30
N SER A 262 5.31 -2.93 6.60
CA SER A 262 6.49 -3.55 7.23
C SER A 262 7.71 -3.53 6.31
N PHE A 263 7.52 -3.76 5.03
CA PHE A 263 8.61 -3.80 4.06
C PHE A 263 8.95 -2.44 3.44
N CYS A 264 7.95 -1.59 3.21
CA CYS A 264 8.12 -0.33 2.47
C CYS A 264 8.00 0.92 3.35
N GLY A 265 7.72 0.77 4.65
CA GLY A 265 7.29 1.88 5.50
C GLY A 265 5.84 2.31 5.25
N PRO A 266 5.33 3.26 6.02
CA PRO A 266 3.98 3.79 5.82
C PRO A 266 3.90 4.58 4.51
N ILE A 267 2.97 4.22 3.62
CA ILE A 267 2.74 4.90 2.34
C ILE A 267 1.33 5.46 2.34
N SER A 268 1.23 6.76 2.10
CA SER A 268 -0.03 7.49 2.13
C SER A 268 -0.61 7.71 0.73
N PHE A 269 -1.91 8.03 0.67
CA PHE A 269 -2.66 8.47 -0.50
C PHE A 269 -2.93 7.45 -1.60
N ILE A 270 -2.13 6.42 -1.81
CA ILE A 270 -2.38 5.41 -2.87
C ILE A 270 -3.73 4.73 -2.64
N GLY A 271 -3.97 4.22 -1.43
CA GLY A 271 -5.22 3.56 -1.06
C GLY A 271 -6.44 4.48 -1.12
N LEU A 272 -6.23 5.77 -0.85
CA LEU A 272 -7.30 6.76 -0.90
C LEU A 272 -7.62 7.20 -2.34
N ALA A 273 -6.62 7.57 -3.14
CA ALA A 273 -6.80 8.21 -4.43
C ALA A 273 -7.16 7.23 -5.57
N VAL A 274 -6.52 6.05 -5.59
CA VAL A 274 -6.63 5.12 -6.72
C VAL A 274 -8.05 4.57 -6.93
N PRO A 275 -8.80 4.16 -5.89
CA PRO A 275 -10.18 3.72 -6.09
C PRO A 275 -11.08 4.80 -6.71
N HIS A 276 -10.81 6.07 -6.43
CA HIS A 276 -11.52 7.19 -7.05
C HIS A 276 -11.17 7.34 -8.52
N LEU A 277 -9.87 7.28 -8.86
CA LEU A 277 -9.41 7.27 -10.25
C LEU A 277 -10.07 6.13 -11.04
N ALA A 278 -10.08 4.92 -10.48
CA ALA A 278 -10.70 3.76 -11.12
C ALA A 278 -12.20 3.96 -11.36
N ARG A 279 -12.95 4.53 -10.39
CA ARG A 279 -14.37 4.88 -10.57
C ARG A 279 -14.57 5.93 -11.65
N LEU A 280 -13.72 6.97 -11.72
CA LEU A 280 -13.76 8.00 -12.76
C LEU A 280 -13.51 7.40 -14.15
N MET A 281 -12.53 6.50 -14.28
CA MET A 281 -12.19 5.85 -15.55
C MET A 281 -13.32 4.95 -16.05
N LEU A 282 -13.92 4.14 -15.15
CA LEU A 282 -14.94 3.16 -15.51
C LEU A 282 -16.37 3.77 -15.53
N GLY A 283 -16.67 4.71 -14.63
CA GLY A 283 -18.03 5.21 -14.43
C GLY A 283 -18.96 4.20 -13.75
N THR A 284 -18.41 3.27 -12.97
CA THR A 284 -19.18 2.25 -12.25
C THR A 284 -18.58 1.96 -10.87
N SER A 285 -19.43 1.53 -9.93
CA SER A 285 -19.03 1.02 -8.62
C SER A 285 -19.03 -0.49 -8.53
N ASN A 286 -19.36 -1.21 -9.62
CA ASN A 286 -19.36 -2.68 -9.64
C ASN A 286 -17.94 -3.23 -9.48
N HIS A 287 -17.68 -3.94 -8.38
CA HIS A 287 -16.36 -4.47 -8.03
C HIS A 287 -15.84 -5.52 -9.00
N ASN A 288 -16.69 -6.15 -9.82
CA ASN A 288 -16.21 -7.09 -10.85
C ASN A 288 -15.27 -6.40 -11.85
N SER A 289 -15.59 -5.16 -12.24
CA SER A 289 -14.75 -4.35 -13.14
C SER A 289 -13.84 -3.41 -12.34
N LEU A 290 -14.33 -2.89 -11.22
CA LEU A 290 -13.63 -1.88 -10.44
C LEU A 290 -12.39 -2.44 -9.73
N MET A 291 -12.45 -3.64 -9.14
CA MET A 291 -11.32 -4.23 -8.42
C MET A 291 -10.10 -4.46 -9.35
N PRO A 292 -10.21 -5.15 -10.50
CA PRO A 292 -9.07 -5.32 -11.39
C PRO A 292 -8.46 -4.00 -11.88
N VAL A 293 -9.30 -3.02 -12.23
CA VAL A 293 -8.82 -1.70 -12.67
C VAL A 293 -8.14 -0.96 -11.52
N THR A 294 -8.65 -1.09 -10.29
CA THR A 294 -8.03 -0.50 -9.10
C THR A 294 -6.65 -1.10 -8.84
N LEU A 295 -6.48 -2.41 -8.98
CA LEU A 295 -5.19 -3.08 -8.83
C LEU A 295 -4.16 -2.56 -9.85
N LEU A 296 -4.55 -2.51 -11.12
CA LEU A 296 -3.67 -2.03 -12.19
C LEU A 296 -3.35 -0.53 -12.01
N ALA A 297 -4.35 0.30 -11.74
CA ALA A 297 -4.14 1.73 -11.54
C ALA A 297 -3.25 2.02 -10.31
N GLY A 298 -3.39 1.21 -9.23
CA GLY A 298 -2.54 1.29 -8.05
C GLY A 298 -1.09 0.96 -8.34
N GLY A 299 -0.86 -0.15 -9.04
CA GLY A 299 0.48 -0.54 -9.49
C GLY A 299 1.11 0.51 -10.43
N ALA A 300 0.33 1.02 -11.39
CA ALA A 300 0.80 2.07 -12.30
C ALA A 300 1.16 3.36 -11.55
N LEU A 301 0.31 3.81 -10.61
CA LEU A 301 0.60 5.01 -9.81
C LEU A 301 1.84 4.83 -8.93
N ALA A 302 1.99 3.68 -8.29
CA ALA A 302 3.17 3.41 -7.46
C ALA A 302 4.47 3.36 -8.29
N LEU A 303 4.44 2.73 -9.47
CA LEU A 303 5.56 2.74 -10.41
C LEU A 303 5.92 4.16 -10.89
N LEU A 304 4.91 4.98 -11.16
CA LEU A 304 5.11 6.39 -11.53
C LEU A 304 5.73 7.17 -10.38
N CYS A 305 5.21 7.01 -9.15
CA CYS A 305 5.79 7.64 -7.96
C CYS A 305 7.24 7.20 -7.75
N ASN A 306 7.54 5.90 -7.90
CA ASN A 306 8.90 5.38 -7.79
C ASN A 306 9.84 6.02 -8.82
N LEU A 307 9.41 6.11 -10.07
CA LEU A 307 10.18 6.75 -11.13
C LEU A 307 10.49 8.22 -10.80
N ILE A 308 9.48 8.98 -10.33
CA ILE A 308 9.68 10.38 -9.92
C ILE A 308 10.68 10.49 -8.76
N CYS A 309 10.64 9.57 -7.80
CA CYS A 309 11.55 9.57 -6.65
C CYS A 309 13.02 9.41 -7.05
N VAL A 310 13.32 8.66 -8.11
CA VAL A 310 14.69 8.37 -8.56
C VAL A 310 15.20 9.31 -9.64
N LEU A 311 14.34 10.14 -10.26
CA LEU A 311 14.70 11.06 -11.34
C LEU A 311 15.76 12.13 -10.99
N PRO A 312 15.85 12.65 -9.74
CA PRO A 312 16.91 13.62 -9.40
C PRO A 312 18.33 13.09 -9.58
N GLY A 313 18.50 11.78 -9.79
CA GLY A 313 19.80 11.17 -10.08
C GLY A 313 20.80 11.35 -8.93
N GLU A 314 21.96 11.92 -9.25
CA GLU A 314 23.04 12.12 -8.27
C GLU A 314 22.69 13.08 -7.12
N SER A 315 21.64 13.89 -7.27
CA SER A 315 21.17 14.80 -6.20
C SER A 315 20.43 14.06 -5.06
N GLY A 316 20.24 12.75 -5.18
CA GLY A 316 19.59 11.91 -4.16
C GLY A 316 18.23 11.38 -4.59
N VAL A 317 17.58 10.67 -3.68
CA VAL A 317 16.24 10.07 -3.90
C VAL A 317 15.19 10.86 -3.12
N ILE A 318 14.14 11.31 -3.81
CA ILE A 318 13.03 12.01 -3.16
C ILE A 318 12.24 11.00 -2.31
N PRO A 319 11.87 11.33 -1.06
CA PRO A 319 11.03 10.48 -0.25
C PRO A 319 9.68 10.19 -0.91
N LEU A 320 9.23 8.94 -0.85
CA LEU A 320 7.99 8.52 -1.50
C LEU A 320 6.76 9.28 -0.96
N ASN A 321 6.70 9.50 0.35
CA ASN A 321 5.62 10.25 0.99
C ASN A 321 5.64 11.77 0.71
N ALA A 322 6.65 12.29 0.01
CA ALA A 322 6.59 13.63 -0.58
C ALA A 322 5.89 13.62 -1.94
N VAL A 323 6.05 12.55 -2.72
CA VAL A 323 5.51 12.45 -4.09
C VAL A 323 4.04 12.00 -4.09
N THR A 324 3.70 10.97 -3.29
CA THR A 324 2.35 10.38 -3.31
C THR A 324 1.22 11.35 -2.97
N PRO A 325 1.36 12.29 -1.99
CA PRO A 325 0.33 13.30 -1.73
C PRO A 325 0.21 14.34 -2.85
N ILE A 326 1.32 14.73 -3.46
CA ILE A 326 1.31 15.71 -4.57
C ILE A 326 0.49 15.19 -5.75
N LEU A 327 0.57 13.89 -6.04
CA LEU A 327 -0.23 13.26 -7.09
C LEU A 327 -1.63 12.88 -6.62
N GLY A 328 -1.78 12.42 -5.38
CA GLY A 328 -3.05 11.91 -4.85
C GLY A 328 -4.03 13.00 -4.39
N ALA A 329 -3.56 14.05 -3.73
CA ALA A 329 -4.43 15.08 -3.17
C ALA A 329 -5.25 15.84 -4.24
N PRO A 330 -4.70 16.24 -5.40
CA PRO A 330 -5.49 16.86 -6.45
C PRO A 330 -6.65 16.00 -6.95
N VAL A 331 -6.43 14.67 -7.04
CA VAL A 331 -7.48 13.72 -7.42
C VAL A 331 -8.61 13.72 -6.41
N ILE A 332 -8.27 13.68 -5.12
CA ILE A 332 -9.27 13.68 -4.05
C ILE A 332 -10.06 15.00 -4.04
N ILE A 333 -9.37 16.13 -4.18
CA ILE A 333 -10.01 17.45 -4.23
C ILE A 333 -10.96 17.52 -5.43
N TYR A 334 -10.53 17.07 -6.61
CA TYR A 334 -11.39 17.02 -7.79
C TYR A 334 -12.63 16.16 -7.56
N VAL A 335 -12.47 15.01 -6.94
CA VAL A 335 -13.56 14.09 -6.59
C VAL A 335 -14.55 14.75 -5.62
N ILE A 336 -14.07 15.40 -4.56
CA ILE A 336 -14.92 16.08 -3.57
C ILE A 336 -15.75 17.18 -4.24
N ILE A 337 -15.14 17.99 -5.09
CA ILE A 337 -15.83 19.07 -5.80
C ILE A 337 -16.89 18.51 -6.76
N ASN A 338 -16.62 17.38 -7.43
CA ASN A 338 -17.48 16.79 -8.45
C ASN A 338 -18.32 15.61 -7.93
N GLN A 339 -18.55 15.48 -6.62
CA GLN A 339 -19.29 14.37 -6.01
C GLN A 339 -20.62 14.02 -6.68
N ARG A 340 -21.36 15.03 -7.17
CA ARG A 340 -22.66 14.84 -7.88
C ARG A 340 -22.56 14.05 -9.17
N ARG A 341 -21.36 13.92 -9.77
CA ARG A 341 -21.12 13.19 -11.03
C ARG A 341 -20.61 11.76 -10.79
N ILE A 342 -20.23 11.42 -9.56
CA ILE A 342 -19.61 10.16 -9.22
C ILE A 342 -20.56 9.39 -8.31
N GLN A 343 -21.16 8.32 -8.83
CA GLN A 343 -21.98 7.42 -8.03
C GLN A 343 -21.06 6.56 -7.14
N TYR A 344 -21.05 6.86 -5.85
CA TYR A 344 -20.28 6.08 -4.88
C TYR A 344 -21.08 4.92 -4.31
N PHE A 345 -22.26 5.20 -3.84
CA PHE A 345 -23.16 4.25 -3.20
C PHE A 345 -24.59 4.66 -3.58
N ASN A 346 -25.31 3.78 -4.21
CA ASN A 346 -26.74 3.95 -4.50
C ASN A 346 -27.58 3.28 -3.43
#